data_d64493444ef5808f369f17f057aeca77
#
_entry.id   d64493444ef5808f369f17f057aeca77
#
_cell.length_a   1.000
_cell.length_b   1.000
_cell.length_c   1.000
_cell.angle_alpha   90.00
_cell.angle_beta   90.00
_cell.angle_gamma   90.00
#
_symmetry.space_group_name_H-M   'P 1'
#
loop_
_entity.id
_entity.type
_entity.pdbx_description
1 polymer ?
#
loop_
_entity_poly.entity_id
_entity_poly.type
_entity_poly.pdbx_seq_one_letter_code
_entity_poly.pdbx_strand_id
1 'polypeptide(L)'
;MRLVRKEDITAPFESGTGELVYEMLGAPESIGGAKHHSFSHVVIPPGCSSRPHYHPVAEETYYILSGEGRMLLDGRELVLRSGDALLIHTLEVHQIINPGPAGLEFIAVCAPAWTPDNSVYLD
;
A
#
# COMPACT_ATOMS: atom_id res chain seq x y z
N MET A 1 -0.30 6.37 -23.55
CA MET A 1 0.31 5.18 -22.94
C MET A 1 1.44 5.64 -22.02
N ARG A 2 1.60 5.00 -20.87
CA ARG A 2 2.65 5.33 -19.92
C ARG A 2 3.29 4.05 -19.38
N LEU A 3 4.62 3.95 -19.52
CA LEU A 3 5.40 2.85 -18.95
C LEU A 3 6.25 3.37 -17.80
N VAL A 4 6.18 2.73 -16.65
CA VAL A 4 6.99 3.07 -15.46
C VAL A 4 7.70 1.80 -14.99
N ARG A 5 8.98 1.92 -14.68
CA ARG A 5 9.74 0.83 -14.06
C ARG A 5 10.06 1.18 -12.61
N LYS A 6 9.84 0.23 -11.71
CA LYS A 6 10.13 0.41 -10.29
C LYS A 6 11.58 0.83 -10.06
N GLU A 7 12.51 0.25 -10.83
CA GLU A 7 13.95 0.54 -10.71
C GLU A 7 14.30 2.01 -10.98
N ASP A 8 13.44 2.74 -11.69
CA ASP A 8 13.66 4.16 -12.00
C ASP A 8 13.16 5.08 -10.88
N ILE A 9 12.46 4.56 -9.89
CA ILE A 9 11.98 5.33 -8.75
C ILE A 9 13.07 5.34 -7.69
N THR A 10 13.75 6.48 -7.55
CA THR A 10 14.90 6.62 -6.64
C THR A 10 14.52 7.16 -5.26
N ALA A 11 13.32 7.72 -5.12
CA ALA A 11 12.84 8.32 -3.87
C ALA A 11 11.41 7.86 -3.59
N PRO A 12 11.23 6.59 -3.14
CA PRO A 12 9.90 6.12 -2.76
C PRO A 12 9.40 6.90 -1.55
N PHE A 13 8.08 6.95 -1.39
CA PHE A 13 7.48 7.52 -0.19
C PHE A 13 7.84 6.64 1.01
N GLU A 14 8.27 7.29 2.09
CA GLU A 14 8.58 6.63 3.36
C GLU A 14 7.57 7.07 4.42
N SER A 15 6.89 6.10 5.03
CA SER A 15 5.85 6.39 6.01
C SER A 15 6.40 6.82 7.39
N GLY A 16 7.69 6.58 7.64
CA GLY A 16 8.31 6.81 8.96
C GLY A 16 8.29 5.58 9.86
N THR A 17 7.67 4.48 9.42
CA THR A 17 7.59 3.21 10.15
C THR A 17 8.31 2.08 9.40
N GLY A 18 9.13 2.44 8.42
CA GLY A 18 9.90 1.51 7.60
C GLY A 18 9.25 1.10 6.30
N GLU A 19 7.99 1.43 6.09
CA GLU A 19 7.29 1.15 4.85
C GLU A 19 7.81 2.04 3.73
N LEU A 20 8.09 1.41 2.57
CA LEU A 20 8.49 2.11 1.34
C LEU A 20 7.42 1.92 0.28
N VAL A 21 6.85 3.01 -0.22
CA VAL A 21 5.80 2.98 -1.23
C VAL A 21 6.34 3.49 -2.55
N TYR A 22 6.44 2.61 -3.53
CA TYR A 22 6.81 2.94 -4.90
C TYR A 22 5.52 3.17 -5.68
N GLU A 23 5.08 4.44 -5.75
CA GLU A 23 3.87 4.76 -6.52
C GLU A 23 4.22 4.75 -8.00
N MET A 24 3.77 3.70 -8.68
CA MET A 24 4.10 3.45 -10.08
C MET A 24 3.24 4.29 -11.01
N LEU A 25 1.92 4.30 -10.75
CA LEU A 25 0.95 5.05 -11.52
C LEU A 25 0.00 5.73 -10.55
N GLY A 26 -0.28 7.00 -10.78
CA GLY A 26 -1.13 7.77 -9.89
C GLY A 26 -1.74 8.99 -10.57
N ALA A 27 -2.49 9.78 -9.78
CA ALA A 27 -3.21 10.94 -10.27
C ALA A 27 -2.32 12.06 -10.84
N PRO A 28 -1.18 12.41 -10.19
CA PRO A 28 -0.28 13.41 -10.77
C PRO A 28 0.22 13.02 -12.16
N GLU A 29 0.33 13.99 -13.05
CA GLU A 29 0.82 13.76 -14.40
C GLU A 29 2.24 13.21 -14.39
N SER A 30 3.06 13.63 -13.43
CA SER A 30 4.44 13.15 -13.26
C SER A 30 4.54 11.65 -13.00
N ILE A 31 3.47 11.03 -12.50
CA ILE A 31 3.38 9.58 -12.25
C ILE A 31 2.25 8.93 -13.04
N GLY A 32 2.01 9.43 -14.23
CA GLY A 32 1.16 8.80 -15.23
C GLY A 32 -0.19 9.41 -15.48
N GLY A 33 -0.72 10.26 -14.57
CA GLY A 33 -2.02 10.90 -14.74
C GLY A 33 -3.18 9.91 -14.80
N ALA A 34 -3.14 8.84 -14.01
CA ALA A 34 -4.19 7.84 -13.97
C ALA A 34 -5.46 8.43 -13.32
N LYS A 35 -6.59 8.35 -14.03
CA LYS A 35 -7.83 9.02 -13.60
C LYS A 35 -8.64 8.21 -12.60
N HIS A 36 -8.63 6.88 -12.71
CA HIS A 36 -9.59 6.04 -12.01
C HIS A 36 -8.95 5.14 -10.95
N HIS A 37 -7.62 5.09 -10.89
CA HIS A 37 -6.91 4.25 -9.92
C HIS A 37 -5.49 4.76 -9.72
N SER A 38 -4.85 4.26 -8.66
CA SER A 38 -3.40 4.33 -8.48
C SER A 38 -2.86 2.93 -8.25
N PHE A 39 -1.59 2.73 -8.58
CA PHE A 39 -0.92 1.43 -8.49
C PHE A 39 0.43 1.63 -7.84
N SER A 40 0.66 0.95 -6.72
CA SER A 40 1.90 1.05 -5.95
C SER A 40 2.49 -0.32 -5.68
N HIS A 41 3.81 -0.39 -5.70
CA HIS A 41 4.57 -1.52 -5.20
C HIS A 41 5.09 -1.14 -3.81
N VAL A 42 4.69 -1.87 -2.79
CA VAL A 42 5.04 -1.58 -1.40
C VAL A 42 6.03 -2.59 -0.87
N VAL A 43 7.05 -2.11 -0.17
CA VAL A 43 8.07 -2.93 0.48
C VAL A 43 8.11 -2.61 1.95
N ILE A 44 7.95 -3.62 2.79
CA ILE A 44 8.05 -3.47 4.25
C ILE A 44 9.14 -4.41 4.76
N PRO A 45 10.26 -3.86 5.23
CA PRO A 45 11.33 -4.67 5.81
C PRO A 45 10.87 -5.43 7.06
N PRO A 46 11.61 -6.49 7.46
CA PRO A 46 11.29 -7.23 8.69
C PRO A 46 11.20 -6.32 9.91
N GLY A 47 10.17 -6.52 10.72
CA GLY A 47 9.95 -5.75 11.94
C GLY A 47 9.33 -4.37 11.72
N CYS A 48 9.05 -3.99 10.47
CA CYS A 48 8.45 -2.71 10.12
C CYS A 48 6.97 -2.85 9.80
N SER A 49 6.29 -1.73 9.59
CA SER A 49 4.85 -1.72 9.36
C SER A 49 4.44 -0.49 8.55
N SER A 50 3.21 -0.51 8.04
CA SER A 50 2.53 0.72 7.65
C SER A 50 2.04 1.43 8.92
N ARG A 51 1.62 2.69 8.78
CA ARG A 51 0.93 3.41 9.85
C ARG A 51 -0.55 3.01 9.85
N PRO A 52 -1.21 2.95 11.02
CA PRO A 52 -2.66 2.72 11.05
C PRO A 52 -3.39 3.89 10.40
N HIS A 53 -4.25 3.60 9.45
CA HIS A 53 -4.94 4.63 8.67
C HIS A 53 -6.19 4.09 7.99
N TYR A 54 -6.98 4.99 7.43
CA TYR A 54 -8.11 4.64 6.56
C TYR A 54 -8.17 5.60 5.37
N HIS A 55 -8.90 5.20 4.35
CA HIS A 55 -9.14 6.02 3.16
C HIS A 55 -10.60 6.48 3.16
N PRO A 56 -10.86 7.82 3.24
CA PRO A 56 -12.23 8.33 3.28
C PRO A 56 -13.05 8.08 2.02
N VAL A 57 -12.37 7.96 0.87
CA VAL A 57 -13.04 7.88 -0.44
C VAL A 57 -12.71 6.61 -1.18
N ALA A 58 -11.45 6.18 -1.21
CA ALA A 58 -11.00 5.06 -2.03
C ALA A 58 -11.29 3.71 -1.37
N GLU A 59 -11.60 2.71 -2.19
CA GLU A 59 -11.35 1.32 -1.81
C GLU A 59 -9.94 0.93 -2.25
N GLU A 60 -9.35 -0.05 -1.58
CA GLU A 60 -7.98 -0.46 -1.83
C GLU A 60 -7.87 -1.98 -1.89
N THR A 61 -7.07 -2.48 -2.82
CA THR A 61 -6.76 -3.91 -2.89
C THR A 61 -5.27 -4.11 -2.67
N TYR A 62 -4.93 -5.03 -1.77
CA TYR A 62 -3.57 -5.54 -1.62
C TYR A 62 -3.45 -6.90 -2.29
N TYR A 63 -2.38 -7.09 -3.04
CA TYR A 63 -2.01 -8.40 -3.57
C TYR A 63 -0.59 -8.74 -3.13
N ILE A 64 -0.44 -9.79 -2.32
CA ILE A 64 0.86 -10.13 -1.73
C ILE A 64 1.72 -10.84 -2.76
N LEU A 65 2.92 -10.31 -2.99
CA LEU A 65 3.89 -10.88 -3.91
C LEU A 65 4.84 -11.84 -3.21
N SER A 66 5.36 -11.44 -2.03
CA SER A 66 6.33 -12.24 -1.29
C SER A 66 6.31 -11.87 0.18
N GLY A 67 6.73 -12.79 1.02
CA GLY A 67 6.74 -12.60 2.47
C GLY A 67 5.39 -12.88 3.09
N GLU A 68 5.26 -12.49 4.36
CA GLU A 68 4.05 -12.69 5.16
C GLU A 68 3.74 -11.39 5.89
N GLY A 69 2.48 -10.97 5.86
CA GLY A 69 2.01 -9.78 6.56
C GLY A 69 0.94 -10.11 7.58
N ARG A 70 1.00 -9.42 8.72
CA ARG A 70 -0.07 -9.45 9.72
C ARG A 70 -0.91 -8.20 9.55
N MET A 71 -2.12 -8.38 9.05
CA MET A 71 -3.04 -7.28 8.80
C MET A 71 -3.97 -7.09 9.99
N LEU A 72 -4.00 -5.86 10.50
CA LEU A 72 -4.99 -5.42 11.47
C LEU A 72 -6.04 -4.61 10.71
N LEU A 73 -7.27 -5.08 10.68
CA LEU A 73 -8.35 -4.49 9.88
C LEU A 73 -9.60 -4.37 10.75
N ASP A 74 -9.98 -3.14 11.09
CA ASP A 74 -11.14 -2.84 11.93
C ASP A 74 -11.23 -3.73 13.17
N GLY A 75 -10.10 -3.86 13.90
CA GLY A 75 -10.02 -4.66 15.11
C GLY A 75 -9.88 -6.17 14.88
N ARG A 76 -9.84 -6.63 13.63
CA ARG A 76 -9.63 -8.03 13.26
C ARG A 76 -8.19 -8.22 12.84
N GLU A 77 -7.69 -9.43 13.04
CA GLU A 77 -6.33 -9.78 12.65
C GLU A 77 -6.35 -10.90 11.60
N LEU A 78 -5.61 -10.69 10.50
CA LEU A 78 -5.49 -11.64 9.40
C LEU A 78 -4.02 -11.85 9.10
N VAL A 79 -3.66 -13.07 8.69
CA VAL A 79 -2.34 -13.36 8.13
C VAL A 79 -2.48 -13.42 6.63
N LEU A 80 -1.69 -12.58 5.93
CA LEU A 80 -1.66 -12.52 4.48
C LEU A 80 -0.36 -13.13 3.97
N ARG A 81 -0.47 -13.97 2.95
CA ARG A 81 0.66 -14.67 2.33
C ARG A 81 0.71 -14.42 0.84
N SER A 82 1.82 -14.78 0.23
CA SER A 82 2.01 -14.70 -1.23
C SER A 82 0.83 -15.32 -1.97
N GLY A 83 0.26 -14.56 -2.90
CA GLY A 83 -0.90 -14.97 -3.67
C GLY A 83 -2.25 -14.57 -3.09
N ASP A 84 -2.26 -13.98 -1.89
CA ASP A 84 -3.51 -13.49 -1.29
C ASP A 84 -3.89 -12.11 -1.83
N ALA A 85 -5.16 -11.92 -2.14
CA ALA A 85 -5.74 -10.63 -2.47
C ALA A 85 -6.72 -10.22 -1.37
N LEU A 86 -6.59 -8.99 -0.85
CA LEU A 86 -7.46 -8.45 0.19
C LEU A 86 -8.09 -7.16 -0.31
N LEU A 87 -9.41 -7.10 -0.30
CA LEU A 87 -10.14 -5.86 -0.55
C LEU A 87 -10.36 -5.13 0.79
N ILE A 88 -9.89 -3.90 0.85
CA ILE A 88 -10.09 -3.00 1.97
C ILE A 88 -11.15 -1.99 1.55
N HIS A 89 -12.29 -2.01 2.21
CA HIS A 89 -13.38 -1.08 1.91
C HIS A 89 -13.07 0.32 2.39
N THR A 90 -13.70 1.29 1.74
CA THR A 90 -13.66 2.69 2.18
C THR A 90 -13.96 2.79 3.67
N LEU A 91 -13.17 3.59 4.39
CA LEU A 91 -13.28 3.86 5.83
C LEU A 91 -12.79 2.73 6.75
N GLU A 92 -12.42 1.57 6.23
CA GLU A 92 -11.86 0.52 7.08
C GLU A 92 -10.47 0.90 7.58
N VAL A 93 -10.29 0.91 8.90
CA VAL A 93 -9.00 1.21 9.53
C VAL A 93 -8.09 0.00 9.39
N HIS A 94 -6.90 0.21 8.85
CA HIS A 94 -5.97 -0.90 8.61
C HIS A 94 -4.52 -0.52 8.87
N GLN A 95 -3.74 -1.54 9.22
CA GLN A 95 -2.30 -1.48 9.38
C GLN A 95 -1.74 -2.86 9.04
N ILE A 96 -0.71 -2.92 8.20
CA ILE A 96 -0.02 -4.17 7.92
C ILE A 96 1.37 -4.16 8.54
N ILE A 97 1.69 -5.26 9.23
CA ILE A 97 2.94 -5.44 9.96
C ILE A 97 3.70 -6.59 9.33
N ASN A 98 4.99 -6.40 9.10
CA ASN A 98 5.86 -7.50 8.71
C ASN A 98 6.51 -8.10 9.97
N PRO A 99 6.10 -9.29 10.40
CA PRO A 99 6.68 -9.91 11.59
C PRO A 99 8.10 -10.44 11.35
N GLY A 100 8.55 -10.48 10.10
CA GLY A 100 9.82 -11.09 9.71
C GLY A 100 9.68 -12.60 9.55
N PRO A 101 10.80 -13.32 9.24
CA PRO A 101 12.16 -12.81 9.05
C PRO A 101 12.45 -12.22 7.66
N ALA A 102 11.60 -12.51 6.66
CA ALA A 102 11.80 -12.03 5.28
C ALA A 102 11.12 -10.68 5.05
N GLY A 103 11.51 -10.00 3.98
CA GLY A 103 10.83 -8.80 3.53
C GLY A 103 9.42 -9.11 3.03
N LEU A 104 8.52 -8.16 3.20
CA LEU A 104 7.14 -8.24 2.69
C LEU A 104 7.01 -7.30 1.50
N GLU A 105 6.50 -7.82 0.39
CA GLU A 105 6.23 -7.02 -0.80
C GLU A 105 4.82 -7.29 -1.29
N PHE A 106 4.11 -6.23 -1.64
CA PHE A 106 2.75 -6.34 -2.15
C PHE A 106 2.43 -5.19 -3.10
N ILE A 107 1.41 -5.40 -3.90
CA ILE A 107 0.82 -4.38 -4.76
C ILE A 107 -0.37 -3.79 -4.03
N ALA A 108 -0.48 -2.45 -4.06
CA ALA A 108 -1.65 -1.73 -3.55
C ALA A 108 -2.28 -0.96 -4.71
N VAL A 109 -3.57 -1.20 -4.92
CA VAL A 109 -4.37 -0.50 -5.93
C VAL A 109 -5.47 0.27 -5.22
N CYS A 110 -5.51 1.60 -5.42
CA CYS A 110 -6.59 2.44 -4.91
C CYS A 110 -7.50 2.91 -6.04
N ALA A 111 -8.78 2.90 -5.82
CA ALA A 111 -9.78 3.43 -6.73
C ALA A 111 -10.82 4.25 -5.95
N PRO A 112 -10.98 5.55 -6.26
CA PRO A 112 -10.22 6.35 -7.22
C PRO A 112 -8.73 6.44 -6.87
N ALA A 113 -7.95 7.03 -7.80
CA ALA A 113 -6.51 7.21 -7.60
C ALA A 113 -6.21 7.90 -6.27
N TRP A 114 -5.22 7.38 -5.56
CA TRP A 114 -4.83 7.94 -4.27
C TRP A 114 -4.35 9.38 -4.39
N THR A 115 -4.73 10.19 -3.41
CA THR A 115 -4.24 11.57 -3.21
C THR A 115 -3.89 11.73 -1.73
N PRO A 116 -3.05 12.72 -1.35
CA PRO A 116 -2.63 12.88 0.05
C PRO A 116 -3.79 13.05 1.04
N ASP A 117 -4.89 13.69 0.63
CA ASP A 117 -6.06 13.88 1.48
C ASP A 117 -6.95 12.63 1.58
N ASN A 118 -6.61 11.57 0.84
CA ASN A 118 -7.34 10.30 0.88
C ASN A 118 -6.68 9.28 1.83
N SER A 119 -5.90 9.76 2.78
CA SER A 119 -5.37 8.94 3.87
C SER A 119 -5.48 9.72 5.17
N VAL A 120 -6.15 9.14 6.15
CA VAL A 120 -6.26 9.69 7.49
C VAL A 120 -5.51 8.78 8.45
N TYR A 121 -4.48 9.30 9.08
CA TYR A 121 -3.63 8.55 10.00
C TYR A 121 -4.13 8.67 11.43
N LEU A 122 -4.04 7.58 12.20
CA LEU A 122 -4.58 7.48 13.55
C LEU A 122 -3.51 7.47 14.64
N ASP A 123 -2.25 7.64 14.26
CA ASP A 123 -1.12 7.70 15.20
C ASP A 123 -0.54 9.10 15.38
#